data_3773d61b1cc87de9ac054a2f24866289
#
_entry.id   3773d61b1cc87de9ac054a2f24866289
#
_cell.length_a   1.000
_cell.length_b   1.000
_cell.length_c   1.000
_cell.angle_alpha   90.00
_cell.angle_beta   90.00
_cell.angle_gamma   90.00
#
_symmetry.space_group_name_H-M   'P 1'
#
loop_
_entity.id
_entity.type
_entity.pdbx_description
1 polymer ?
#
loop_
_entity_poly.entity_id
_entity_poly.type
_entity_poly.pdbx_seq_one_letter_code
_entity_poly.pdbx_strand_id
1 'polypeptide(L)'
;MQSFPNPLTPSEEKYYIQKYTEGDLEAKHILIERNLRLVAHVIKKYQNLEEEPEDLISIGTIGLIKAVVTFNPDKGNRLAAYASRCIDKATPSVWLHFAIKPGIGTLFLIHGKYGSLFKTCISYTVLIII
;
A
#
# COMPACT_ATOMS: atom_id res chain seq x y z
N MET A 1 2.85 13.35 13.91
CA MET A 1 2.07 12.09 13.77
C MET A 1 0.90 12.34 12.85
N GLN A 2 0.89 11.72 11.70
CA GLN A 2 -0.24 11.86 10.79
C GLN A 2 -1.46 11.11 11.34
N SER A 3 -2.56 11.83 11.47
CA SER A 3 -3.83 11.24 11.87
C SER A 3 -4.53 10.70 10.62
N PHE A 4 -4.69 9.39 10.54
CA PHE A 4 -5.45 8.78 9.45
C PHE A 4 -6.95 8.82 9.73
N PRO A 5 -7.79 8.91 8.67
CA PRO A 5 -9.25 8.86 8.82
C PRO A 5 -9.70 7.56 9.52
N ASN A 6 -10.86 7.60 10.13
CA ASN A 6 -11.44 6.42 10.76
C ASN A 6 -11.75 5.33 9.72
N PRO A 7 -11.58 4.04 10.07
CA PRO A 7 -11.95 2.95 9.17
C PRO A 7 -13.45 2.92 8.90
N LEU A 8 -13.82 2.37 7.76
CA LEU A 8 -15.22 2.18 7.39
C LEU A 8 -15.88 1.11 8.26
N THR A 9 -17.17 1.29 8.55
CA THR A 9 -18.00 0.23 9.11
C THR A 9 -18.18 -0.89 8.09
N PRO A 10 -18.54 -2.12 8.51
CA PRO A 10 -18.77 -3.23 7.57
C PRO A 10 -19.82 -2.92 6.50
N SER A 11 -20.88 -2.19 6.86
CA SER A 11 -21.92 -1.78 5.90
C SER A 11 -21.43 -0.73 4.91
N GLU A 12 -20.67 0.26 5.35
CA GLU A 12 -20.06 1.26 4.49
C GLU A 12 -19.04 0.63 3.54
N GLU A 13 -18.20 -0.26 4.03
CA GLU A 13 -17.23 -1.00 3.23
C GLU A 13 -17.92 -1.77 2.11
N LYS A 14 -18.98 -2.50 2.40
CA LYS A 14 -19.77 -3.23 1.43
C LYS A 14 -20.38 -2.29 0.38
N TYR A 15 -20.89 -1.15 0.81
CA TYR A 15 -21.45 -0.12 -0.08
C TYR A 15 -20.40 0.39 -1.07
N TYR A 16 -19.21 0.77 -0.59
CA TYR A 16 -18.15 1.30 -1.45
C TYR A 16 -17.52 0.23 -2.35
N ILE A 17 -17.42 -1.02 -1.90
CA ILE A 17 -17.00 -2.14 -2.76
C ILE A 17 -17.96 -2.31 -3.92
N GLN A 18 -19.27 -2.27 -3.66
CA GLN A 18 -20.28 -2.36 -4.69
C GLN A 18 -20.19 -1.20 -5.67
N LYS A 19 -20.05 0.04 -5.17
CA LYS A 19 -19.88 1.23 -6.00
C LYS A 19 -18.65 1.16 -6.89
N TYR A 20 -17.55 0.68 -6.35
CA TYR A 20 -16.33 0.47 -7.14
C TYR A 20 -16.51 -0.59 -8.23
N THR A 21 -17.23 -1.66 -7.93
CA THR A 21 -17.57 -2.71 -8.92
C THR A 21 -18.43 -2.13 -10.05
N GLU A 22 -19.27 -1.16 -9.76
CA GLU A 22 -20.08 -0.42 -10.75
C GLU A 22 -19.28 0.61 -11.57
N GLY A 23 -17.99 0.81 -11.25
CA GLY A 23 -17.11 1.71 -11.98
C GLY A 23 -16.86 3.06 -11.31
N ASP A 24 -17.29 3.27 -10.08
CA ASP A 24 -17.09 4.51 -9.34
C ASP A 24 -15.64 4.60 -8.82
N LEU A 25 -14.85 5.48 -9.43
CA LEU A 25 -13.44 5.69 -9.02
C LEU A 25 -13.32 6.41 -7.68
N GLU A 26 -14.29 7.22 -7.30
CA GLU A 26 -14.28 7.88 -5.99
C GLU A 26 -14.44 6.87 -4.87
N ALA A 27 -15.27 5.85 -5.06
CA ALA A 27 -15.39 4.73 -4.13
C ALA A 27 -14.06 4.00 -3.92
N LYS A 28 -13.26 3.83 -4.98
CA LYS A 28 -11.91 3.29 -4.90
C LYS A 28 -11.01 4.14 -3.99
N HIS A 29 -11.03 5.46 -4.17
CA HIS A 29 -10.23 6.38 -3.36
C HIS A 29 -10.62 6.33 -1.88
N ILE A 30 -11.91 6.25 -1.59
CA ILE A 30 -12.43 6.14 -0.23
C ILE A 30 -11.99 4.82 0.42
N LEU A 31 -12.08 3.72 -0.31
CA LEU A 31 -11.61 2.41 0.18
C LEU A 31 -10.13 2.43 0.53
N ILE A 32 -9.30 3.07 -0.28
CA ILE A 32 -7.86 3.21 -0.02
C ILE A 32 -7.62 4.12 1.18
N GLU A 33 -8.18 5.31 1.19
CA GLU A 33 -7.99 6.31 2.24
C GLU A 33 -8.41 5.78 3.62
N ARG A 34 -9.56 5.13 3.70
CA ARG A 34 -10.09 4.60 4.96
C ARG A 34 -9.37 3.36 5.47
N ASN A 35 -8.50 2.76 4.66
CA ASN A 35 -7.65 1.61 5.04
C ASN A 35 -6.19 1.98 5.27
N LEU A 36 -5.82 3.27 5.24
CA LEU A 36 -4.45 3.71 5.51
C LEU A 36 -3.99 3.38 6.95
N ARG A 37 -4.90 3.38 7.91
CA ARG A 37 -4.61 2.90 9.27
C ARG A 37 -4.15 1.45 9.30
N LEU A 38 -4.74 0.63 8.45
CA LEU A 38 -4.34 -0.77 8.32
C LEU A 38 -2.91 -0.88 7.81
N VAL A 39 -2.53 -0.06 6.84
CA VAL A 39 -1.14 0.02 6.35
C VAL A 39 -0.19 0.34 7.51
N ALA A 40 -0.48 1.40 8.27
CA ALA A 40 0.34 1.79 9.40
C ALA A 40 0.44 0.68 10.47
N HIS A 41 -0.64 -0.05 10.70
CA HIS A 41 -0.65 -1.18 11.63
C HIS A 41 0.22 -2.34 11.15
N VAL A 42 0.10 -2.73 9.89
CA VAL A 42 0.84 -3.87 9.33
C VAL A 42 2.33 -3.57 9.26
N ILE A 43 2.73 -2.37 8.86
CA ILE A 43 4.15 -2.02 8.74
C ILE A 43 4.87 -1.87 10.07
N LYS A 44 4.17 -1.79 11.20
CA LYS A 44 4.82 -1.69 12.54
C LYS A 44 5.80 -2.81 12.81
N LYS A 45 5.55 -4.01 12.31
CA LYS A 45 6.47 -5.14 12.46
C LYS A 45 7.78 -4.99 11.68
N TYR A 46 7.86 -4.05 10.75
CA TYR A 46 9.04 -3.76 9.93
C TYR A 46 9.81 -2.52 10.39
N GLN A 47 9.44 -1.91 11.52
CA GLN A 47 10.07 -0.68 12.03
C GLN A 47 11.54 -0.85 12.42
N ASN A 48 12.00 -2.08 12.61
CA ASN A 48 13.41 -2.37 12.93
C ASN A 48 14.32 -2.37 11.69
N LEU A 49 13.75 -2.20 10.50
CA LEU A 49 14.52 -1.98 9.28
C LEU A 49 15.05 -0.54 9.28
N GLU A 50 16.22 -0.32 8.73
CA GLU A 50 16.89 0.98 8.65
C GLU A 50 16.15 1.99 7.75
N GLU A 51 14.86 1.75 7.53
CA GLU A 51 14.00 2.54 6.66
C GLU A 51 13.19 3.57 7.43
N GLU A 52 13.01 4.73 6.80
CA GLU A 52 12.12 5.73 7.35
C GLU A 52 10.66 5.22 7.35
N PRO A 53 9.90 5.49 8.43
CA PRO A 53 8.50 5.06 8.52
C PRO A 53 7.64 5.51 7.34
N GLU A 54 7.92 6.69 6.79
CA GLU A 54 7.21 7.22 5.63
C GLU A 54 7.41 6.38 4.36
N ASP A 55 8.61 5.85 4.16
CA ASP A 55 8.93 4.98 3.03
C ASP A 55 8.20 3.64 3.16
N LEU A 56 8.15 3.08 4.36
CA LEU A 56 7.40 1.87 4.65
C LEU A 56 5.90 2.06 4.42
N ILE A 57 5.33 3.19 4.82
CA ILE A 57 3.93 3.53 4.56
C ILE A 57 3.67 3.62 3.06
N SER A 58 4.57 4.24 2.30
CA SER A 58 4.44 4.34 0.84
C SER A 58 4.43 2.96 0.16
N ILE A 59 5.35 2.08 0.55
CA ILE A 59 5.41 0.70 0.03
C ILE A 59 4.15 -0.08 0.43
N GLY A 60 3.73 0.01 1.68
CA GLY A 60 2.52 -0.64 2.17
C GLY A 60 1.26 -0.13 1.47
N THR A 61 1.21 1.16 1.13
CA THR A 61 0.10 1.76 0.39
C THR A 61 0.00 1.19 -1.02
N ILE A 62 1.11 0.90 -1.69
CA ILE A 62 1.11 0.20 -2.99
C ILE A 62 0.44 -1.17 -2.85
N GLY A 63 0.77 -1.92 -1.80
CA GLY A 63 0.13 -3.20 -1.50
C GLY A 63 -1.36 -3.07 -1.25
N LEU A 64 -1.78 -2.02 -0.54
CA LEU A 64 -3.19 -1.71 -0.30
C LEU A 64 -3.94 -1.38 -1.60
N ILE A 65 -3.38 -0.56 -2.47
CA ILE A 65 -3.97 -0.21 -3.77
C ILE A 65 -4.16 -1.48 -4.60
N LYS A 66 -3.15 -2.33 -4.66
CA LYS A 66 -3.25 -3.61 -5.35
C LYS A 66 -4.35 -4.49 -4.76
N ALA A 67 -4.50 -4.51 -3.44
CA ALA A 67 -5.55 -5.25 -2.76
C ALA A 67 -6.95 -4.77 -3.16
N VAL A 68 -7.17 -3.46 -3.15
CA VAL A 68 -8.46 -2.86 -3.53
C VAL A 68 -8.82 -3.18 -4.98
N VAL A 69 -7.85 -3.09 -5.89
CA VAL A 69 -8.05 -3.36 -7.32
C VAL A 69 -8.35 -4.83 -7.60
N THR A 70 -7.71 -5.75 -6.87
CA THR A 70 -7.81 -7.19 -7.12
C THR A 70 -8.79 -7.92 -6.19
N PHE A 71 -9.40 -7.21 -5.25
CA PHE A 71 -10.32 -7.80 -4.28
C PHE A 71 -11.57 -8.35 -4.95
N ASN A 72 -11.92 -9.58 -4.61
CA ASN A 72 -13.16 -10.21 -5.06
C ASN A 72 -14.06 -10.48 -3.84
N PRO A 73 -15.17 -9.74 -3.69
CA PRO A 73 -16.08 -9.92 -2.55
C PRO A 73 -16.78 -11.29 -2.54
N ASP A 74 -16.90 -11.95 -3.69
CA ASP A 74 -17.57 -13.25 -3.82
C ASP A 74 -16.80 -14.41 -3.17
N LYS A 75 -15.51 -14.21 -2.87
CA LYS A 75 -14.68 -15.23 -2.21
C LYS A 75 -14.85 -15.31 -0.69
N GLY A 76 -15.79 -14.55 -0.12
CA GLY A 76 -16.12 -14.61 1.31
C GLY A 76 -15.08 -14.01 2.27
N ASN A 77 -13.99 -13.45 1.76
CA ASN A 77 -12.96 -12.80 2.56
C ASN A 77 -13.32 -11.33 2.86
N ARG A 78 -12.87 -10.84 4.02
CA ARG A 78 -12.94 -9.42 4.33
C ARG A 78 -11.82 -8.66 3.61
N LEU A 79 -12.12 -7.44 3.15
CA LEU A 79 -11.13 -6.57 2.50
C LEU A 79 -9.90 -6.35 3.40
N ALA A 80 -10.10 -6.09 4.70
CA ALA A 80 -9.02 -5.86 5.64
C ALA A 80 -8.05 -7.05 5.73
N ALA A 81 -8.56 -8.27 5.78
CA ALA A 81 -7.74 -9.48 5.84
C ALA A 81 -6.95 -9.70 4.54
N TYR A 82 -7.59 -9.48 3.40
CA TYR A 82 -6.94 -9.57 2.09
C TYR A 82 -5.89 -8.46 1.91
N ALA A 83 -6.24 -7.23 2.27
CA ALA A 83 -5.34 -6.09 2.19
C ALA A 83 -4.11 -6.27 3.10
N SER A 84 -4.27 -6.78 4.31
CA SER A 84 -3.15 -7.07 5.21
C SER A 84 -2.14 -8.00 4.57
N ARG A 85 -2.60 -9.05 3.90
CA ARG A 85 -1.73 -10.00 3.20
C ARG A 85 -1.02 -9.35 2.01
N CYS A 86 -1.70 -8.50 1.26
CA CYS A 86 -1.10 -7.78 0.14
C CYS A 86 -0.05 -6.77 0.60
N ILE A 87 -0.32 -6.05 1.69
CA ILE A 87 0.63 -5.11 2.30
C ILE A 87 1.87 -5.87 2.79
N ASP A 88 1.67 -6.98 3.47
CA ASP A 88 2.74 -7.84 3.95
C ASP A 88 3.65 -8.34 2.83
N LYS A 89 3.07 -8.76 1.73
CA LYS A 89 3.81 -9.25 0.56
C LYS A 89 4.53 -8.12 -0.18
N ALA A 90 3.96 -6.93 -0.22
CA ALA A 90 4.56 -5.79 -0.90
C ALA A 90 5.83 -5.33 -0.19
N THR A 91 5.83 -5.31 1.14
CA THR A 91 6.95 -4.78 1.93
C THR A 91 8.25 -5.57 1.75
N PRO A 92 8.33 -6.88 1.97
CA PRO A 92 9.57 -7.64 1.75
C PRO A 92 9.86 -7.91 0.27
N SER A 93 8.85 -8.07 -0.60
CA SER A 93 9.09 -8.39 -2.01
C SER A 93 9.70 -7.25 -2.79
N VAL A 94 9.34 -6.02 -2.48
CA VAL A 94 9.99 -4.84 -3.06
C VAL A 94 11.46 -4.83 -2.66
N TRP A 95 11.78 -5.10 -1.40
CA TRP A 95 13.16 -5.20 -0.91
C TRP A 95 13.93 -6.32 -1.58
N LEU A 96 13.37 -7.51 -1.65
CA LEU A 96 14.00 -8.66 -2.27
C LEU A 96 14.22 -8.43 -3.77
N HIS A 97 13.27 -7.80 -4.43
CA HIS A 97 13.38 -7.46 -5.85
C HIS A 97 14.50 -6.44 -6.10
N PHE A 98 14.65 -5.44 -5.22
CA PHE A 98 15.73 -4.47 -5.29
C PHE A 98 17.09 -5.07 -4.90
N ALA A 99 17.13 -6.02 -3.98
CA ALA A 99 18.37 -6.64 -3.50
C ALA A 99 18.94 -7.72 -4.45
N ILE A 100 18.11 -8.40 -5.21
CA ILE A 100 18.51 -9.59 -5.98
C ILE A 100 18.83 -9.28 -7.45
N LYS A 101 18.31 -8.21 -8.05
CA LYS A 101 18.67 -7.88 -9.44
C LYS A 101 20.10 -7.36 -9.54
N PRO A 102 21.00 -8.08 -10.25
CA PRO A 102 22.35 -7.57 -10.54
C PRO A 102 22.21 -6.28 -11.38
N GLY A 103 22.78 -5.21 -10.93
CA GLY A 103 22.64 -3.87 -11.50
C GLY A 103 21.80 -2.91 -10.65
N ILE A 104 20.96 -3.41 -9.77
CA ILE A 104 20.17 -2.59 -8.83
C ILE A 104 20.88 -2.42 -7.48
N GLY A 105 21.87 -3.28 -7.15
CA GLY A 105 22.78 -3.04 -6.03
C GLY A 105 23.51 -1.70 -6.13
N THR A 106 23.77 -1.24 -7.35
CA THR A 106 24.26 0.12 -7.64
C THR A 106 23.17 1.17 -7.41
N LEU A 107 21.91 0.86 -7.68
CA LEU A 107 20.79 1.76 -7.36
C LEU A 107 20.54 1.84 -5.85
N PHE A 108 20.82 0.79 -5.11
CA PHE A 108 20.73 0.78 -3.65
C PHE A 108 21.80 1.67 -3.01
N LEU A 109 23.03 1.68 -3.57
CA LEU A 109 24.08 2.63 -3.20
C LEU A 109 23.72 4.06 -3.59
N ILE A 110 22.99 4.22 -4.70
CA ILE A 110 22.43 5.50 -5.14
C ILE A 110 21.23 5.91 -4.28
N HIS A 111 20.49 4.96 -3.69
CA HIS A 111 19.37 5.23 -2.79
C HIS A 111 19.80 6.01 -1.55
N GLY A 112 20.93 5.68 -0.94
CA GLY A 112 21.51 6.48 0.15
C GLY A 112 21.83 7.92 -0.26
N LYS A 113 22.05 8.17 -1.55
CA LYS A 113 22.40 9.49 -2.10
C LYS A 113 21.23 10.24 -2.74
N TYR A 114 20.19 9.52 -3.18
CA TYR A 114 19.04 10.05 -3.92
C TYR A 114 17.69 9.56 -3.41
N GLY A 115 17.56 9.34 -2.09
CA GLY A 115 16.33 8.88 -1.45
C GLY A 115 15.09 9.74 -1.78
N SER A 116 15.28 11.02 -2.11
CA SER A 116 14.20 11.90 -2.54
C SER A 116 13.61 11.54 -3.91
N LEU A 117 14.43 11.01 -4.84
CA LEU A 117 13.98 10.58 -6.17
C LEU A 117 13.13 9.30 -6.10
N PHE A 118 13.45 8.42 -5.17
CA PHE A 118 12.66 7.19 -4.93
C PHE A 118 11.28 7.54 -4.35
N LYS A 119 11.25 8.47 -3.39
CA LYS A 119 9.99 9.04 -2.86
C LYS A 119 9.13 9.64 -3.98
N THR A 120 9.76 10.37 -4.89
CA THR A 120 9.08 10.98 -6.04
C THR A 120 8.56 9.89 -6.99
N CYS A 121 9.36 8.87 -7.28
CA CYS A 121 8.96 7.76 -8.16
C CYS A 121 7.79 6.95 -7.60
N ILE A 122 7.81 6.64 -6.29
CA ILE A 122 6.70 5.96 -5.61
C ILE A 122 5.47 6.85 -5.58
N SER A 123 5.63 8.14 -5.29
CA SER A 123 4.53 9.11 -5.31
C SER A 123 3.90 9.22 -6.69
N TYR A 124 4.71 9.24 -7.76
CA TYR A 124 4.21 9.23 -9.14
C TYR A 124 3.52 7.91 -9.49
N THR A 125 4.07 6.78 -9.07
CA THR A 125 3.46 5.47 -9.32
C THR A 125 2.12 5.34 -8.59
N VAL A 126 2.04 5.82 -7.35
CA VAL A 126 0.80 5.88 -6.59
C VAL A 126 -0.21 6.81 -7.26
N LEU A 127 0.23 7.97 -7.76
CA LEU A 127 -0.62 8.93 -8.48
C LEU A 127 -1.13 8.37 -9.81
N ILE A 128 -0.33 7.61 -10.53
CA ILE A 128 -0.72 7.00 -11.82
C ILE A 128 -1.68 5.83 -11.59
N ILE A 129 -1.54 5.09 -10.49
CA ILE A 129 -2.40 3.95 -10.16
C ILE A 129 -3.71 4.41 -9.50
N ILE A 130 -3.70 5.55 -8.85
CA ILE A 130 -4.89 6.20 -8.28
C ILE A 130 -5.63 6.96 -9.37
#